data_93bcc590b338929784d38a6d3ec418ff
#
_entry.id   93bcc590b338929784d38a6d3ec418ff
#
_cell.length_a   1.000
_cell.length_b   1.000
_cell.length_c   1.000
_cell.angle_alpha   90.00
_cell.angle_beta   90.00
_cell.angle_gamma   90.00
#
_symmetry.space_group_name_H-M   'P 1'
#
loop_
_entity.id
_entity.type
_entity.pdbx_description
1 polymer ?
#
loop_
_entity_poly.entity_id
_entity_poly.type
_entity_poly.pdbx_seq_one_letter_code
_entity_poly.pdbx_strand_id
1 'polypeptide(L)'
;MENFPWIDKKITSIDLSNLSHALIVEGQEGVGKNQICQYLINGLLNEKNSKNLIKNNSHPDLFCINNETLISYFQREDKDKLKNKTKKIPVGFIREAIDFVMLKSGLSKNKILFIDGAENLTISSQNALLKTLEEPPQNTYIIGILRWFF
;
A
#
# COMPACT_ATOMS: atom_id res chain seq x y z
N MET A 1 -19.98 9.23 1.24
CA MET A 1 -19.23 8.04 1.66
C MET A 1 -20.19 6.87 1.66
N GLU A 2 -19.95 5.91 0.81
CA GLU A 2 -20.76 4.70 0.82
C GLU A 2 -20.59 4.00 2.17
N ASN A 3 -21.69 3.74 2.84
CA ASN A 3 -21.68 3.07 4.13
C ASN A 3 -21.85 1.57 3.89
N PHE A 4 -20.82 0.79 4.18
CA PHE A 4 -20.86 -0.66 4.02
C PHE A 4 -20.98 -1.33 5.41
N PRO A 5 -22.19 -1.69 5.86
CA PRO A 5 -22.40 -2.23 7.21
C PRO A 5 -21.59 -3.49 7.55
N TRP A 6 -21.27 -4.31 6.53
CA TRP A 6 -20.42 -5.50 6.72
C TRP A 6 -18.96 -5.17 7.01
N ILE A 7 -18.49 -3.98 6.59
CA ILE A 7 -17.14 -3.53 6.87
C ILE A 7 -16.95 -3.20 8.34
N ASP A 8 -17.93 -2.58 8.97
CA ASP A 8 -17.86 -2.26 10.39
C ASP A 8 -17.66 -3.54 11.25
N LYS A 9 -18.35 -4.62 10.89
CA LYS A 9 -18.14 -5.92 11.50
C LYS A 9 -16.73 -6.46 11.26
N LYS A 10 -16.21 -6.32 10.06
CA LYS A 10 -14.87 -6.79 9.70
C LYS A 10 -13.79 -5.99 10.43
N ILE A 11 -13.93 -4.67 10.45
CA ILE A 11 -13.02 -3.74 11.11
C ILE A 11 -12.94 -4.03 12.61
N THR A 12 -14.07 -4.23 13.28
CA THR A 12 -14.09 -4.53 14.72
C THR A 12 -13.47 -5.87 15.08
N SER A 13 -13.35 -6.79 14.12
CA SER A 13 -12.71 -8.10 14.31
C SER A 13 -11.20 -8.08 14.11
N ILE A 14 -10.61 -6.97 13.64
CA ILE A 14 -9.19 -6.87 13.35
C ILE A 14 -8.43 -6.43 14.62
N ASP A 15 -7.50 -7.26 15.06
CA ASP A 15 -6.56 -6.90 16.13
C ASP A 15 -5.29 -6.28 15.55
N LEU A 16 -5.20 -4.96 15.65
CA LEU A 16 -4.04 -4.19 15.15
C LEU A 16 -2.74 -4.51 15.89
N SER A 17 -2.83 -5.05 17.11
CA SER A 17 -1.63 -5.40 17.90
C SER A 17 -0.98 -6.71 17.46
N ASN A 18 -1.69 -7.52 16.67
CA ASN A 18 -1.25 -8.85 16.24
C ASN A 18 -1.42 -9.07 14.74
N LEU A 19 -1.01 -8.07 13.93
CA LEU A 19 -1.08 -8.17 12.48
C LEU A 19 0.17 -8.84 11.90
N SER A 20 -0.05 -9.60 10.82
CA SER A 20 1.04 -10.09 9.97
C SER A 20 1.75 -8.93 9.27
N HIS A 21 3.03 -9.10 8.96
CA HIS A 21 3.83 -8.11 8.21
C HIS A 21 3.34 -7.91 6.78
N ALA A 22 2.68 -8.90 6.19
CA ALA A 22 2.12 -8.83 4.86
C ALA A 22 0.63 -9.16 4.90
N LEU A 23 -0.18 -8.27 4.35
CA LEU A 23 -1.63 -8.35 4.31
C LEU A 23 -2.12 -8.11 2.89
N ILE A 24 -3.03 -8.97 2.43
CA ILE A 24 -3.74 -8.77 1.18
C ILE A 24 -5.22 -8.66 1.46
N VAL A 25 -5.82 -7.57 1.00
CA VAL A 25 -7.27 -7.36 1.01
C VAL A 25 -7.76 -7.62 -0.41
N GLU A 26 -8.44 -8.75 -0.60
CA GLU A 26 -8.88 -9.20 -1.92
C GLU A 26 -10.41 -9.18 -2.06
N GLY A 27 -10.89 -9.05 -3.27
CA GLY A 27 -12.30 -9.09 -3.62
C GLY A 27 -12.64 -8.33 -4.88
N GLN A 28 -13.92 -8.35 -5.23
CA GLN A 28 -14.45 -7.60 -6.37
C GLN A 28 -14.32 -6.09 -6.16
N GLU A 29 -14.36 -5.35 -7.25
CA GLU A 29 -14.40 -3.89 -7.20
C GLU A 29 -15.68 -3.41 -6.47
N GLY A 30 -15.57 -2.30 -5.74
CA GLY A 30 -16.71 -1.66 -5.08
C GLY A 30 -17.15 -2.27 -3.74
N VAL A 31 -16.49 -3.31 -3.23
CA VAL A 31 -16.88 -3.95 -1.95
C VAL A 31 -16.27 -3.31 -0.70
N GLY A 32 -15.60 -2.16 -0.83
CA GLY A 32 -15.09 -1.39 0.32
C GLY A 32 -13.70 -1.79 0.81
N LYS A 33 -12.88 -2.42 -0.02
CA LYS A 33 -11.49 -2.79 0.33
C LYS A 33 -10.66 -1.60 0.79
N ASN A 34 -10.84 -0.44 0.14
CA ASN A 34 -10.13 0.78 0.51
C ASN A 34 -10.42 1.23 1.94
N GLN A 35 -11.65 1.07 2.43
CA GLN A 35 -12.02 1.44 3.80
C GLN A 35 -11.28 0.58 4.83
N ILE A 36 -11.15 -0.72 4.55
CA ILE A 36 -10.38 -1.65 5.40
C ILE A 36 -8.91 -1.23 5.43
N CYS A 37 -8.32 -0.95 4.28
CA CYS A 37 -6.93 -0.50 4.19
C CYS A 37 -6.72 0.85 4.89
N GLN A 38 -7.62 1.80 4.74
CA GLN A 38 -7.56 3.08 5.46
C GLN A 38 -7.64 2.89 6.97
N TYR A 39 -8.47 1.99 7.45
CA TYR A 39 -8.54 1.66 8.86
C TYR A 39 -7.20 1.08 9.36
N LEU A 40 -6.60 0.14 8.62
CA LEU A 40 -5.31 -0.45 8.96
C LEU A 40 -4.19 0.59 8.98
N ILE A 41 -4.10 1.42 7.95
CA ILE A 41 -3.08 2.46 7.82
C ILE A 41 -3.22 3.49 8.93
N ASN A 42 -4.42 4.00 9.19
CA ASN A 42 -4.66 4.97 10.26
C ASN A 42 -4.40 4.39 11.65
N GLY A 43 -4.67 3.11 11.85
CA GLY A 43 -4.40 2.43 13.11
C GLY A 43 -2.91 2.18 13.37
N LEU A 44 -2.17 1.80 12.33
CA LEU A 44 -0.73 1.52 12.41
C LEU A 44 0.12 2.79 12.46
N LEU A 45 -0.32 3.87 11.83
CA LEU A 45 0.33 5.19 11.84
C LEU A 45 -0.45 6.15 12.75
N ASN A 46 -0.63 5.77 14.01
CA ASN A 46 -1.51 6.47 14.96
C ASN A 46 -0.78 7.55 15.76
N GLU A 47 0.04 8.34 15.11
CA GLU A 47 0.74 9.46 15.75
C GLU A 47 -0.06 10.77 15.63
N LYS A 48 0.32 11.77 16.43
CA LYS A 48 -0.29 13.10 16.36
C LYS A 48 -0.20 13.67 14.95
N ASN A 49 -1.31 14.13 14.41
CA ASN A 49 -1.46 14.66 13.04
C ASN A 49 -1.32 13.63 11.90
N SER A 50 -1.12 12.34 12.18
CA SER A 50 -0.97 11.31 11.13
C SER A 50 -2.14 11.27 10.16
N LYS A 51 -3.38 11.41 10.64
CA LYS A 51 -4.58 11.40 9.77
C LYS A 51 -4.53 12.48 8.68
N ASN A 52 -4.09 13.68 9.03
CA ASN A 52 -3.97 14.77 8.06
C ASN A 52 -2.84 14.51 7.06
N LEU A 53 -1.71 14.00 7.54
CA LEU A 53 -0.57 13.65 6.69
C LEU A 53 -0.92 12.52 5.72
N ILE A 54 -1.63 11.49 6.18
CA ILE A 54 -2.12 10.39 5.34
C ILE A 54 -3.09 10.91 4.28
N LYS A 55 -4.05 11.73 4.67
CA LYS A 55 -5.05 12.32 3.77
C LYS A 55 -4.40 13.17 2.67
N ASN A 56 -3.31 13.86 2.99
CA ASN A 56 -2.58 14.73 2.06
C ASN A 56 -1.44 14.01 1.32
N ASN A 57 -1.32 12.68 1.43
CA ASN A 57 -0.26 11.87 0.84
C ASN A 57 1.16 12.37 1.21
N SER A 58 1.34 12.86 2.42
CA SER A 58 2.59 13.47 2.90
C SER A 58 3.15 12.81 4.16
N HIS A 59 2.60 11.66 4.58
CA HIS A 59 3.11 10.95 5.75
C HIS A 59 4.49 10.34 5.47
N PRO A 60 5.52 10.65 6.28
CA PRO A 60 6.90 10.22 6.01
C PRO A 60 7.13 8.71 6.12
N ASP A 61 6.24 7.98 6.80
CA ASP A 61 6.35 6.54 7.02
C ASP A 61 5.34 5.72 6.18
N LEU A 62 4.71 6.34 5.20
CA LEU A 62 3.78 5.71 4.27
C LEU A 62 4.24 5.87 2.82
N PHE A 63 4.46 4.76 2.14
CA PHE A 63 4.71 4.74 0.70
C PHE A 63 3.48 4.13 0.01
N CYS A 64 2.79 4.92 -0.80
CA CYS A 64 1.62 4.47 -1.56
C CYS A 64 1.98 4.22 -3.01
N ILE A 65 1.62 3.05 -3.51
CA ILE A 65 1.60 2.74 -4.94
C ILE A 65 0.15 2.67 -5.38
N ASN A 66 -0.28 3.63 -6.17
CA ASN A 66 -1.60 3.74 -6.77
C ASN A 66 -1.50 4.39 -8.17
N ASN A 67 -2.61 4.64 -8.81
CA ASN A 67 -2.60 5.26 -10.16
C ASN A 67 -1.89 6.61 -10.18
N GLU A 68 -2.10 7.47 -9.19
CA GLU A 68 -1.49 8.79 -9.13
C GLU A 68 0.03 8.72 -8.95
N THR A 69 0.49 7.91 -8.02
CA THR A 69 1.92 7.74 -7.76
C THR A 69 2.62 7.02 -8.90
N LEU A 70 1.95 6.09 -9.57
CA LEU A 70 2.46 5.41 -10.75
C LEU A 70 2.64 6.39 -11.93
N ILE A 71 1.67 7.27 -12.16
CA ILE A 71 1.78 8.32 -13.17
C ILE A 71 2.96 9.24 -12.85
N SER A 72 3.11 9.67 -11.61
CA SER A 72 4.24 10.49 -11.17
C SER A 72 5.58 9.78 -11.38
N TYR A 73 5.65 8.49 -11.11
CA TYR A 73 6.84 7.69 -11.39
C TYR A 73 7.20 7.69 -12.88
N PHE A 74 6.23 7.42 -13.77
CA PHE A 74 6.48 7.41 -15.21
C PHE A 74 6.82 8.80 -15.77
N GLN A 75 6.29 9.87 -15.20
CA GLN A 75 6.67 11.24 -15.59
C GLN A 75 8.16 11.51 -15.34
N ARG A 76 8.73 10.92 -14.31
CA ARG A 76 10.16 11.03 -13.98
C ARG A 76 11.04 10.10 -14.81
N GLU A 77 10.60 8.84 -15.00
CA GLU A 77 11.48 7.76 -15.44
C GLU A 77 11.21 7.28 -16.88
N ASP A 78 9.95 7.28 -17.33
CA ASP A 78 9.56 6.72 -18.64
C ASP A 78 8.27 7.33 -19.19
N LYS A 79 8.41 8.44 -19.90
CA LYS A 79 7.27 9.16 -20.49
C LYS A 79 6.54 8.35 -21.59
N ASP A 80 7.21 7.39 -22.23
CA ASP A 80 6.57 6.56 -23.26
C ASP A 80 5.55 5.61 -22.66
N LYS A 81 5.83 5.05 -21.50
CA LYS A 81 4.86 4.24 -20.73
C LYS A 81 3.67 5.06 -20.26
N LEU A 82 3.87 6.32 -19.95
CA LEU A 82 2.78 7.24 -19.61
C LEU A 82 1.83 7.43 -20.80
N LYS A 83 2.35 7.59 -22.02
CA LYS A 83 1.54 7.68 -23.26
C LYS A 83 0.74 6.42 -23.52
N ASN A 84 1.28 5.25 -23.23
CA ASN A 84 0.64 3.94 -23.42
C ASN A 84 -0.38 3.62 -22.32
N LYS A 85 -0.57 4.49 -21.34
CA LYS A 85 -1.52 4.33 -20.21
C LYS A 85 -1.40 2.98 -19.51
N THR A 86 -0.18 2.46 -19.37
CA THR A 86 0.04 1.20 -18.68
C THR A 86 -0.31 1.32 -17.20
N LYS A 87 -0.95 0.28 -16.67
CA LYS A 87 -1.23 0.13 -15.23
C LYS A 87 -0.23 -0.80 -14.54
N LYS A 88 0.67 -1.42 -15.30
CA LYS A 88 1.68 -2.31 -14.75
C LYS A 88 2.64 -1.57 -13.83
N ILE A 89 2.88 -2.13 -12.66
CA ILE A 89 3.81 -1.59 -11.66
C ILE A 89 5.21 -2.14 -11.97
N PRO A 90 6.12 -1.29 -12.45
CA PRO A 90 7.45 -1.74 -12.86
C PRO A 90 8.36 -2.02 -11.68
N VAL A 91 9.35 -2.88 -11.88
CA VAL A 91 10.32 -3.26 -10.84
C VAL A 91 11.10 -2.06 -10.27
N GLY A 92 11.38 -1.04 -11.09
CA GLY A 92 12.05 0.18 -10.64
C GLY A 92 11.27 0.90 -9.54
N PHE A 93 9.93 0.97 -9.68
CA PHE A 93 9.08 1.59 -8.66
C PHE A 93 9.00 0.75 -7.37
N ILE A 94 8.96 -0.58 -7.51
CA ILE A 94 9.02 -1.48 -6.35
C ILE A 94 10.36 -1.38 -5.63
N ARG A 95 11.47 -1.22 -6.35
CA ARG A 95 12.79 -1.00 -5.72
C ARG A 95 12.83 0.30 -4.91
N GLU A 96 12.25 1.39 -5.41
CA GLU A 96 12.09 2.62 -4.61
C GLU A 96 11.30 2.38 -3.32
N ALA A 97 10.22 1.61 -3.40
CA ALA A 97 9.42 1.25 -2.25
C ALA A 97 10.19 0.37 -1.25
N ILE A 98 10.99 -0.58 -1.72
CA ILE A 98 11.85 -1.41 -0.88
C ILE A 98 12.90 -0.56 -0.17
N ASP A 99 13.58 0.33 -0.87
CA ASP A 99 14.54 1.25 -0.28
C ASP A 99 13.90 2.12 0.80
N PHE A 100 12.67 2.58 0.56
CA PHE A 100 11.91 3.33 1.55
C PHE A 100 11.66 2.53 2.84
N VAL A 101 11.24 1.26 2.76
CA VAL A 101 10.96 0.46 3.96
C VAL A 101 12.21 0.04 4.73
N MET A 102 13.37 0.06 4.09
CA MET A 102 14.66 -0.20 4.74
C MET A 102 15.18 0.97 5.58
N LEU A 103 14.68 2.18 5.36
CA LEU A 103 15.04 3.35 6.15
C LEU A 103 14.33 3.33 7.51
N LYS A 104 14.89 4.01 8.49
CA LYS A 104 14.22 4.23 9.77
C LYS A 104 12.93 5.03 9.57
N SER A 105 11.92 4.73 10.39
CA SER A 105 10.71 5.54 10.44
C SER A 105 11.02 6.96 10.91
N GLY A 106 10.31 7.94 10.33
CA GLY A 106 10.53 9.36 10.60
C GLY A 106 9.66 9.89 11.74
N LEU A 107 8.41 9.48 11.80
CA LEU A 107 7.41 10.00 12.73
C LEU A 107 6.75 8.89 13.55
N SER A 108 6.34 7.81 12.92
CA SER A 108 5.64 6.70 13.54
C SER A 108 6.60 5.59 13.98
N LYS A 109 6.13 4.72 14.88
CA LYS A 109 6.81 3.47 15.20
C LYS A 109 6.85 2.52 14.01
N ASN A 110 5.80 2.54 13.19
CA ASN A 110 5.61 1.63 12.07
C ASN A 110 5.89 2.31 10.74
N LYS A 111 6.23 1.50 9.75
CA LYS A 111 6.37 1.87 8.36
C LYS A 111 5.46 1.03 7.49
N ILE A 112 4.82 1.64 6.49
CA ILE A 112 3.86 0.96 5.63
C ILE A 112 4.21 1.17 4.16
N LEU A 113 4.26 0.05 3.42
CA LEU A 113 4.16 0.03 1.97
C LEU A 113 2.73 -0.40 1.60
N PHE A 114 2.00 0.49 0.98
CA PHE A 114 0.63 0.22 0.51
C PHE A 114 0.61 0.12 -1.01
N ILE A 115 0.12 -1.01 -1.52
CA ILE A 115 0.02 -1.30 -2.97
C ILE A 115 -1.45 -1.44 -3.34
N ASP A 116 -2.01 -0.41 -3.95
CA ASP A 116 -3.36 -0.44 -4.52
C ASP A 116 -3.29 -0.99 -5.94
N GLY A 117 -3.79 -2.21 -6.13
CA GLY A 117 -3.72 -2.92 -7.41
C GLY A 117 -2.54 -3.88 -7.50
N ALA A 118 -2.38 -4.75 -6.52
CA ALA A 118 -1.32 -5.78 -6.49
C ALA A 118 -1.37 -6.73 -7.71
N GLU A 119 -2.54 -6.87 -8.35
CA GLU A 119 -2.70 -7.60 -9.63
C GLU A 119 -1.88 -7.01 -10.78
N ASN A 120 -1.46 -5.77 -10.66
CA ASN A 120 -0.68 -5.07 -11.69
C ASN A 120 0.85 -5.20 -11.49
N LEU A 121 1.30 -5.91 -10.47
CA LEU A 121 2.72 -6.19 -10.29
C LEU A 121 3.24 -7.05 -11.45
N THR A 122 4.34 -6.61 -12.08
CA THR A 122 5.05 -7.45 -13.05
C THR A 122 5.72 -8.63 -12.36
N ILE A 123 6.11 -9.67 -13.10
CA ILE A 123 6.84 -10.82 -12.53
C ILE A 123 8.14 -10.34 -11.86
N SER A 124 8.87 -9.43 -12.50
CA SER A 124 10.09 -8.84 -11.92
C SER A 124 9.81 -8.08 -10.63
N SER A 125 8.70 -7.34 -10.57
CA SER A 125 8.26 -6.62 -9.37
C SER A 125 7.90 -7.57 -8.23
N GLN A 126 7.17 -8.64 -8.53
CA GLN A 126 6.83 -9.69 -7.57
C GLN A 126 8.10 -10.33 -6.99
N ASN A 127 9.04 -10.72 -7.84
CA ASN A 127 10.30 -11.33 -7.42
C ASN A 127 11.16 -10.40 -6.56
N ALA A 128 11.23 -9.12 -6.91
CA ALA A 128 11.95 -8.13 -6.09
C ALA A 128 11.33 -7.96 -4.70
N LEU A 129 10.01 -8.07 -4.60
CA LEU A 129 9.29 -7.93 -3.34
C LEU A 129 9.39 -9.16 -2.43
N LEU A 130 9.56 -10.36 -3.00
CA LEU A 130 9.57 -11.64 -2.26
C LEU A 130 10.56 -11.64 -1.09
N LYS A 131 11.78 -11.18 -1.30
CA LYS A 131 12.80 -11.15 -0.25
C LYS A 131 12.38 -10.27 0.94
N THR A 132 11.76 -9.13 0.67
CA THR A 132 11.26 -8.23 1.72
C THR A 132 10.06 -8.84 2.44
N LEU A 133 9.23 -9.62 1.73
CA LEU A 133 8.10 -10.33 2.33
C LEU A 133 8.56 -11.50 3.24
N GLU A 134 9.64 -12.17 2.87
CA GLU A 134 10.21 -13.29 3.65
C GLU A 134 10.95 -12.79 4.90
N GLU A 135 11.69 -11.69 4.77
CA GLU A 135 12.48 -11.09 5.84
C GLU A 135 12.16 -9.59 5.98
N PRO A 136 10.95 -9.24 6.44
CA PRO A 136 10.57 -7.84 6.54
C PRO A 136 11.38 -7.12 7.62
N PRO A 137 11.73 -5.84 7.39
CA PRO A 137 12.29 -5.01 8.44
C PRO A 137 11.36 -4.90 9.65
N GLN A 138 11.91 -4.71 10.82
CA GLN A 138 11.13 -4.58 12.05
C GLN A 138 10.12 -3.42 11.94
N ASN A 139 8.90 -3.63 12.46
CA ASN A 139 7.80 -2.65 12.44
C ASN A 139 7.40 -2.18 11.03
N THR A 140 7.57 -3.03 10.04
CA THR A 140 7.20 -2.76 8.64
C THR A 140 6.02 -3.62 8.25
N TYR A 141 5.04 -3.01 7.57
CA TYR A 141 3.85 -3.68 7.07
C TYR A 141 3.72 -3.43 5.58
N ILE A 142 3.43 -4.49 4.84
CA ILE A 142 3.15 -4.43 3.40
C ILE A 142 1.68 -4.80 3.22
N ILE A 143 0.88 -3.84 2.76
CA ILE A 143 -0.56 -3.99 2.59
C ILE A 143 -0.88 -3.86 1.10
N GLY A 144 -1.49 -4.89 0.52
CA GLY A 144 -1.90 -4.91 -0.87
C GLY A 144 -3.41 -5.02 -1.04
N ILE A 145 -3.94 -4.38 -2.06
CA ILE A 145 -5.30 -4.61 -2.57
C ILE A 145 -5.20 -5.42 -3.85
N LEU A 146 -5.91 -6.54 -3.88
CA LEU A 146 -6.05 -7.41 -5.05
C LEU A 146 -7.51 -7.41 -5.52
N ARG A 147 -7.73 -7.07 -6.79
CA ARG A 147 -9.07 -7.05 -7.39
C ARG A 147 -9.26 -8.25 -8.29
N TRP A 148 -10.41 -8.89 -8.14
CA TRP A 148 -10.85 -9.93 -9.06
C TRP A 148 -11.74 -9.33 -10.15
N PHE A 149 -11.52 -9.79 -11.35
CA PHE A 149 -12.36 -9.47 -12.51
C PHE A 149 -13.06 -10.75 -12.96
N PHE A 150 -14.33 -10.84 -12.66
CA PHE A 150 -15.20 -11.93 -13.13
C PHE A 150 -16.31 -11.39 -14.00
#